data_52e5376cef6f2c855750d93ecfc2b9d0
#
_entry.id   52e5376cef6f2c855750d93ecfc2b9d0
#
_cell.length_a   1.000
_cell.length_b   1.000
_cell.length_c   1.000
_cell.angle_alpha   90.00
_cell.angle_beta   90.00
_cell.angle_gamma   90.00
#
_symmetry.space_group_name_H-M   'P 1'
#
loop_
_entity.id
_entity.type
_entity.pdbx_description
1 polymer ?
#
loop_
_entity_poly.entity_id
_entity_poly.type
_entity_poly.pdbx_seq_one_letter_code
_entity_poly.pdbx_strand_id
1 'polypeptide(L)'
;EIGVRLVGSEMCIRDRTYIIYYLVCQIAYSTALGLKMLTLTNYLGFTDSGATKYFLIIGILADIIGIVALKFLTPKNDYITITIKFGIRFLGYTLAFLSNNIIVVICAISWSLLISTAYENVTDAPYINSIELNKQLAYTNLRYMVGSLGEAIGTFLCGIMYAIGLRYMFGLSAFFMLTQLTLAYMLVYQRKKLNIK
;
A
#
# COMPACT_ATOMS: atom_id res chain seq x y z
N GLU A 1 2.80 -19.70 26.11
CA GLU A 1 4.19 -19.30 26.44
C GLU A 1 5.12 -19.17 25.23
N ILE A 2 4.85 -19.86 24.11
CA ILE A 2 5.70 -19.81 22.91
C ILE A 2 5.61 -18.43 22.21
N GLY A 3 4.45 -17.79 22.22
CA GLY A 3 4.25 -16.49 21.56
C GLY A 3 4.99 -15.32 22.20
N VAL A 4 5.12 -15.33 23.53
CA VAL A 4 5.73 -14.21 24.27
C VAL A 4 7.27 -14.25 24.21
N ARG A 5 7.87 -15.43 24.12
CA ARG A 5 9.33 -15.56 23.96
C ARG A 5 9.85 -15.16 22.59
N LEU A 6 9.03 -15.30 21.53
CA LEU A 6 9.37 -14.89 20.17
C LEU A 6 9.38 -13.36 19.98
N VAL A 7 8.61 -12.63 20.78
CA VAL A 7 8.55 -11.16 20.75
C VAL A 7 9.69 -10.51 21.56
N GLY A 8 10.29 -11.25 22.52
CA GLY A 8 11.23 -10.70 23.49
C GLY A 8 12.72 -10.84 23.14
N SER A 9 13.13 -11.78 22.30
CA SER A 9 14.54 -12.04 22.03
C SER A 9 14.87 -11.88 20.55
N GLU A 10 15.59 -10.84 20.22
CA GLU A 10 16.33 -10.69 18.96
C GLU A 10 15.53 -10.41 17.68
N MET A 11 14.46 -9.61 17.74
CA MET A 11 13.96 -9.02 16.51
C MET A 11 15.02 -8.09 15.92
N CYS A 12 15.60 -8.50 14.80
CA CYS A 12 16.57 -7.72 14.06
C CYS A 12 15.95 -6.35 13.68
N ILE A 13 16.77 -5.31 13.62
CA ILE A 13 16.32 -3.96 13.19
C ILE A 13 15.55 -4.02 11.86
N ARG A 14 15.94 -4.92 10.96
CA ARG A 14 15.26 -5.19 9.71
C ARG A 14 13.81 -5.65 9.93
N ASP A 15 13.58 -6.55 10.88
CA ASP A 15 12.26 -7.13 11.14
C ASP A 15 11.32 -6.09 11.73
N ARG A 16 11.84 -5.23 12.61
CA ARG A 16 11.08 -4.08 13.15
C ARG A 16 10.72 -3.10 12.04
N THR A 17 11.65 -2.76 11.16
CA THR A 17 11.41 -1.88 10.02
C THR A 17 10.36 -2.45 9.08
N TYR A 18 10.37 -3.78 8.85
CA TYR A 18 9.36 -4.44 8.02
C TYR A 18 7.97 -4.39 8.65
N ILE A 19 7.85 -4.63 9.96
CA ILE A 19 6.56 -4.56 10.66
C ILE A 19 5.99 -3.15 10.59
N ILE A 20 6.80 -2.13 10.82
CA ILE A 20 6.39 -0.72 10.69
C ILE A 20 5.98 -0.41 9.26
N TYR A 21 6.76 -0.84 8.27
CA TYR A 21 6.42 -0.70 6.86
C TYR A 21 5.06 -1.34 6.56
N TYR A 22 4.84 -2.58 7.02
CA TYR A 22 3.59 -3.29 6.78
C TYR A 22 2.39 -2.61 7.46
N LEU A 23 2.54 -2.13 8.70
CA LEU A 23 1.53 -1.34 9.40
C LEU A 23 1.14 -0.09 8.60
N VAL A 24 2.13 0.67 8.14
CA VAL A 24 1.90 1.87 7.33
C VAL A 24 1.23 1.51 6.00
N CYS A 25 1.59 0.38 5.39
CA CYS A 25 0.94 -0.12 4.18
C CYS A 25 -0.56 -0.38 4.40
N GLN A 26 -0.93 -1.01 5.50
CA GLN A 26 -2.33 -1.32 5.80
C GLN A 26 -3.14 -0.06 6.16
N ILE A 27 -2.56 0.87 6.92
CA ILE A 27 -3.17 2.18 7.16
C ILE A 27 -3.44 2.92 5.84
N ALA A 28 -2.43 2.98 4.97
CA ALA A 28 -2.55 3.62 3.68
C ALA A 28 -3.57 2.93 2.77
N TYR A 29 -3.61 1.60 2.78
CA TYR A 29 -4.57 0.82 1.99
C TYR A 29 -6.00 1.12 2.42
N SER A 30 -6.31 1.03 3.71
CA SER A 30 -7.65 1.30 4.24
C SER A 30 -8.08 2.75 4.01
N THR A 31 -7.19 3.71 4.24
CA THR A 31 -7.46 5.13 3.98
C THR A 31 -7.75 5.36 2.49
N ALA A 32 -6.95 4.75 1.60
CA ALA A 32 -7.12 4.90 0.16
C ALA A 32 -8.38 4.19 -0.36
N LEU A 33 -8.77 3.04 0.22
CA LEU A 33 -9.98 2.33 -0.16
C LEU A 33 -11.24 3.15 0.20
N GLY A 34 -11.32 3.64 1.43
CA GLY A 34 -12.39 4.50 1.87
C GLY A 34 -12.49 5.78 1.03
N LEU A 35 -11.36 6.41 0.75
CA LEU A 35 -11.28 7.58 -0.13
C LEU A 35 -11.88 7.30 -1.52
N LYS A 36 -11.52 6.17 -2.14
CA LYS A 36 -12.01 5.81 -3.49
C LYS A 36 -13.53 5.63 -3.50
N MET A 37 -14.08 4.89 -2.54
CA MET A 37 -15.52 4.68 -2.42
C MET A 37 -16.27 5.99 -2.21
N LEU A 38 -15.87 6.79 -1.23
CA LEU A 38 -16.50 8.07 -0.93
C LEU A 38 -16.41 9.07 -2.10
N THR A 39 -15.32 9.05 -2.86
CA THR A 39 -15.19 9.90 -4.04
C THR A 39 -16.18 9.50 -5.13
N LEU A 40 -16.33 8.21 -5.40
CA LEU A 40 -17.25 7.74 -6.43
C LEU A 40 -18.72 8.01 -6.05
N THR A 41 -19.09 7.75 -4.81
CA THR A 41 -20.48 7.89 -4.36
C THR A 41 -20.86 9.35 -4.11
N ASN A 42 -20.07 10.05 -3.31
CA ASN A 42 -20.45 11.38 -2.83
C ASN A 42 -20.00 12.54 -3.74
N TYR A 43 -18.89 12.36 -4.46
CA TYR A 43 -18.37 13.42 -5.32
C TYR A 43 -18.80 13.25 -6.79
N LEU A 44 -18.82 11.99 -7.27
CA LEU A 44 -19.20 11.66 -8.65
C LEU A 44 -20.67 11.26 -8.78
N GLY A 45 -21.39 11.10 -7.66
CA GLY A 45 -22.81 10.74 -7.66
C GLY A 45 -23.12 9.32 -8.15
N PHE A 46 -22.14 8.42 -8.08
CA PHE A 46 -22.39 7.01 -8.41
C PHE A 46 -23.28 6.37 -7.33
N THR A 47 -24.18 5.51 -7.75
CA THR A 47 -24.86 4.59 -6.82
C THR A 47 -23.85 3.59 -6.27
N ASP A 48 -24.10 3.02 -5.08
CA ASP A 48 -23.23 1.99 -4.50
C ASP A 48 -22.97 0.82 -5.45
N SER A 49 -24.01 0.39 -6.17
CA SER A 49 -23.91 -0.64 -7.22
C SER A 49 -23.03 -0.16 -8.39
N GLY A 50 -23.14 1.10 -8.79
CA GLY A 50 -22.31 1.70 -9.85
C GLY A 50 -20.83 1.77 -9.43
N ALA A 51 -20.54 2.20 -8.21
CA ALA A 51 -19.21 2.25 -7.66
C ALA A 51 -18.59 0.85 -7.56
N THR A 52 -19.35 -0.14 -7.10
CA THR A 52 -18.90 -1.53 -7.02
C THR A 52 -18.56 -2.10 -8.40
N LYS A 53 -19.40 -1.86 -9.40
CA LYS A 53 -19.14 -2.28 -10.79
C LYS A 53 -17.88 -1.63 -11.35
N TYR A 54 -17.70 -0.34 -11.09
CA TYR A 54 -16.48 0.38 -11.49
C TYR A 54 -15.23 -0.26 -10.89
N PHE A 55 -15.22 -0.56 -9.58
CA PHE A 55 -14.08 -1.21 -8.93
C PHE A 55 -13.83 -2.61 -9.47
N LEU A 56 -14.88 -3.38 -9.76
CA LEU A 56 -14.74 -4.72 -10.35
C LEU A 56 -14.06 -4.65 -11.71
N ILE A 57 -14.51 -3.76 -12.58
CA ILE A 57 -13.94 -3.61 -13.94
C ILE A 57 -12.49 -3.15 -13.85
N ILE A 58 -12.20 -2.11 -13.07
CA ILE A 58 -10.83 -1.61 -12.92
C ILE A 58 -9.94 -2.65 -12.23
N GLY A 59 -10.45 -3.41 -11.26
CA GLY A 59 -9.73 -4.51 -10.61
C GLY A 59 -9.32 -5.60 -11.60
N ILE A 60 -10.26 -6.09 -12.42
CA ILE A 60 -9.97 -7.10 -13.45
C ILE A 60 -8.91 -6.58 -14.44
N LEU A 61 -9.06 -5.33 -14.90
CA LEU A 61 -8.08 -4.71 -15.79
C LEU A 61 -6.69 -4.58 -15.11
N ALA A 62 -6.67 -4.24 -13.83
CA ALA A 62 -5.45 -4.14 -13.04
C ALA A 62 -4.73 -5.49 -12.92
N ASP A 63 -5.47 -6.58 -12.69
CA ASP A 63 -4.92 -7.93 -12.61
C ASP A 63 -4.32 -8.37 -13.95
N ILE A 64 -5.03 -8.13 -15.06
CA ILE A 64 -4.53 -8.44 -16.40
C ILE A 64 -3.26 -7.64 -16.70
N ILE A 65 -3.27 -6.32 -16.44
CA ILE A 65 -2.10 -5.46 -16.64
C ILE A 65 -0.97 -5.89 -15.71
N GLY A 66 -1.27 -6.28 -14.48
CA GLY A 66 -0.31 -6.79 -13.51
C GLY A 66 0.42 -8.04 -14.00
N ILE A 67 -0.30 -9.02 -14.53
CA ILE A 67 0.28 -10.25 -15.10
C ILE A 67 1.21 -9.91 -16.29
N VAL A 68 0.76 -9.03 -17.17
CA VAL A 68 1.56 -8.59 -18.33
C VAL A 68 2.78 -7.79 -17.86
N ALA A 69 2.61 -6.88 -16.92
CA ALA A 69 3.69 -6.06 -16.38
C ALA A 69 4.77 -6.91 -15.69
N LEU A 70 4.39 -7.92 -14.91
CA LEU A 70 5.33 -8.85 -14.28
C LEU A 70 6.21 -9.57 -15.31
N LYS A 71 5.65 -9.91 -16.49
CA LYS A 71 6.41 -10.59 -17.54
C LYS A 71 7.42 -9.68 -18.25
N PHE A 72 7.08 -8.40 -18.45
CA PHE A 72 7.86 -7.49 -19.26
C PHE A 72 8.62 -6.41 -18.47
N LEU A 73 8.13 -6.07 -17.29
CA LEU A 73 8.59 -4.94 -16.47
C LEU A 73 9.19 -5.36 -15.14
N THR A 74 9.64 -6.62 -14.96
CA THR A 74 10.42 -6.98 -13.77
C THR A 74 11.76 -6.22 -13.80
N PRO A 75 11.83 -5.03 -13.18
CA PRO A 75 13.06 -4.27 -13.18
C PRO A 75 14.08 -5.06 -12.36
N LYS A 76 15.27 -5.21 -12.90
CA LYS A 76 16.42 -5.81 -12.20
C LYS A 76 16.83 -5.01 -10.95
N ASN A 77 16.24 -3.83 -10.76
CA ASN A 77 16.57 -2.92 -9.67
C ASN A 77 15.35 -2.66 -8.78
N ASP A 78 15.41 -3.15 -7.55
CA ASP A 78 14.36 -2.98 -6.53
C ASP A 78 13.99 -1.51 -6.28
N TYR A 79 14.95 -0.60 -6.34
CA TYR A 79 14.69 0.83 -6.15
C TYR A 79 13.79 1.41 -7.24
N ILE A 80 13.99 0.99 -8.49
CA ILE A 80 13.14 1.42 -9.62
C ILE A 80 11.71 0.91 -9.40
N THR A 81 11.56 -0.36 -9.03
CA THR A 81 10.25 -0.97 -8.76
C THR A 81 9.49 -0.24 -7.67
N ILE A 82 10.17 0.07 -6.56
CA ILE A 82 9.60 0.79 -5.42
C ILE A 82 9.21 2.23 -5.82
N THR A 83 10.08 2.91 -6.58
CA THR A 83 9.79 4.27 -7.07
C THR A 83 8.57 4.29 -7.97
N ILE A 84 8.44 3.33 -8.89
CA ILE A 84 7.27 3.21 -9.75
C ILE A 84 6.01 2.97 -8.91
N LYS A 85 6.06 1.98 -7.99
CA LYS A 85 4.90 1.61 -7.16
C LYS A 85 4.37 2.77 -6.31
N PHE A 86 5.23 3.40 -5.53
CA PHE A 86 4.81 4.40 -4.55
C PHE A 86 4.92 5.83 -5.07
N GLY A 87 5.94 6.13 -5.89
CA GLY A 87 6.16 7.47 -6.42
C GLY A 87 5.05 7.91 -7.36
N ILE A 88 4.62 7.05 -8.27
CA ILE A 88 3.52 7.38 -9.20
C ILE A 88 2.19 7.54 -8.45
N ARG A 89 1.93 6.71 -7.43
CA ARG A 89 0.73 6.84 -6.58
C ARG A 89 0.77 8.13 -5.77
N PHE A 90 1.93 8.46 -5.21
CA PHE A 90 2.15 9.72 -4.51
C PHE A 90 1.85 10.94 -5.41
N LEU A 91 2.38 10.94 -6.63
CA LEU A 91 2.11 12.01 -7.61
C LEU A 91 0.61 12.09 -7.96
N GLY A 92 -0.04 10.96 -8.19
CA GLY A 92 -1.48 10.91 -8.48
C GLY A 92 -2.31 11.52 -7.35
N TYR A 93 -2.09 11.11 -6.10
CA TYR A 93 -2.82 11.66 -4.96
C TYR A 93 -2.48 13.13 -4.69
N THR A 94 -1.24 13.54 -4.90
CA THR A 94 -0.84 14.96 -4.77
C THR A 94 -1.54 15.82 -5.82
N LEU A 95 -1.60 15.37 -7.06
CA LEU A 95 -2.32 16.07 -8.13
C LEU A 95 -3.82 16.15 -7.83
N ALA A 96 -4.43 15.07 -7.32
CA ALA A 96 -5.84 15.07 -6.91
C ALA A 96 -6.09 16.01 -5.72
N PHE A 97 -5.15 16.13 -4.78
CA PHE A 97 -5.21 17.07 -3.67
C PHE A 97 -5.13 18.53 -4.13
N LEU A 98 -4.27 18.82 -5.09
CA LEU A 98 -4.05 20.19 -5.60
C LEU A 98 -5.09 20.61 -6.65
N SER A 99 -5.69 19.66 -7.36
CA SER A 99 -6.64 19.92 -8.44
C SER A 99 -8.08 19.88 -7.97
N ASN A 100 -8.90 20.77 -8.50
CA ASN A 100 -10.36 20.71 -8.37
C ASN A 100 -11.01 20.04 -9.59
N ASN A 101 -10.20 19.52 -10.53
CA ASN A 101 -10.70 18.91 -11.75
C ASN A 101 -11.09 17.45 -11.50
N ILE A 102 -12.37 17.14 -11.75
CA ILE A 102 -12.95 15.81 -11.57
C ILE A 102 -12.23 14.72 -12.39
N ILE A 103 -11.77 15.07 -13.60
CA ILE A 103 -11.04 14.14 -14.47
C ILE A 103 -9.71 13.74 -13.85
N VAL A 104 -8.98 14.69 -13.26
CA VAL A 104 -7.70 14.41 -12.56
C VAL A 104 -7.94 13.48 -11.39
N VAL A 105 -9.03 13.68 -10.63
CA VAL A 105 -9.40 12.83 -9.49
C VAL A 105 -9.71 11.41 -9.94
N ILE A 106 -10.52 11.23 -11.00
CA ILE A 106 -10.83 9.91 -11.56
C ILE A 106 -9.57 9.21 -12.06
N CYS A 107 -8.73 9.91 -12.81
CA CYS A 107 -7.46 9.38 -13.30
C CYS A 107 -6.54 8.95 -12.16
N ALA A 108 -6.43 9.74 -11.09
CA ALA A 108 -5.62 9.41 -9.92
C ALA A 108 -6.11 8.15 -9.21
N ILE A 109 -7.43 7.99 -9.04
CA ILE A 109 -8.04 6.80 -8.44
C ILE A 109 -7.79 5.56 -9.30
N SER A 110 -8.10 5.63 -10.61
CA SER A 110 -7.93 4.53 -11.54
C SER A 110 -6.47 4.09 -11.63
N TRP A 111 -5.56 5.04 -11.75
CA TRP A 111 -4.12 4.81 -11.81
C TRP A 111 -3.56 4.19 -10.53
N SER A 112 -4.02 4.67 -9.39
CA SER A 112 -3.65 4.10 -8.09
C SER A 112 -4.08 2.64 -7.95
N LEU A 113 -5.24 2.25 -8.47
CA LEU A 113 -5.71 0.87 -8.48
C LEU A 113 -4.87 -0.01 -9.39
N LEU A 114 -4.65 0.42 -10.64
CA LEU A 114 -3.87 -0.33 -11.63
C LEU A 114 -2.45 -0.65 -11.12
N ILE A 115 -1.76 0.33 -10.55
CA ILE A 115 -0.39 0.14 -10.05
C ILE A 115 -0.37 -0.67 -8.76
N SER A 116 -1.36 -0.53 -7.89
CA SER A 116 -1.43 -1.29 -6.63
C SER A 116 -1.30 -2.78 -6.89
N THR A 117 -2.17 -3.30 -7.76
CA THR A 117 -2.25 -4.74 -8.03
C THR A 117 -1.01 -5.26 -8.77
N ALA A 118 -0.51 -4.49 -9.75
CA ALA A 118 0.65 -4.89 -10.54
C ALA A 118 1.93 -5.11 -9.72
N TYR A 119 2.11 -4.36 -8.63
CA TYR A 119 3.37 -4.37 -7.87
C TYR A 119 3.22 -4.86 -6.42
N GLU A 120 2.07 -5.35 -6.00
CA GLU A 120 1.85 -5.76 -4.61
C GLU A 120 2.79 -6.90 -4.19
N ASN A 121 2.90 -7.92 -5.02
CA ASN A 121 3.70 -9.10 -4.74
C ASN A 121 5.22 -8.89 -4.89
N VAL A 122 5.65 -7.87 -5.60
CA VAL A 122 7.08 -7.64 -5.89
C VAL A 122 7.87 -7.20 -4.66
N THR A 123 7.22 -6.52 -3.71
CA THR A 123 7.88 -6.02 -2.49
C THR A 123 7.81 -7.01 -1.33
N ASP A 124 6.76 -7.81 -1.22
CA ASP A 124 6.49 -8.67 -0.07
C ASP A 124 7.11 -10.06 -0.22
N ALA A 125 7.02 -10.67 -1.40
CA ALA A 125 7.52 -12.02 -1.65
C ALA A 125 9.03 -12.18 -1.35
N PRO A 126 9.93 -11.29 -1.79
CA PRO A 126 11.36 -11.41 -1.48
C PRO A 126 11.67 -11.35 0.01
N TYR A 127 10.88 -10.59 0.79
CA TYR A 127 11.06 -10.53 2.23
C TYR A 127 10.61 -11.82 2.92
N ILE A 128 9.41 -12.30 2.61
CA ILE A 128 8.85 -13.53 3.20
C ILE A 128 9.75 -14.72 2.88
N ASN A 129 10.24 -14.83 1.64
CA ASN A 129 11.14 -15.89 1.22
C ASN A 129 12.52 -15.84 1.91
N SER A 130 12.91 -14.72 2.50
CA SER A 130 14.16 -14.57 3.24
C SER A 130 14.07 -15.01 4.71
N ILE A 131 12.87 -15.36 5.19
CA ILE A 131 12.63 -15.79 6.56
C ILE A 131 12.78 -17.31 6.63
N GLU A 132 13.42 -17.79 7.70
CA GLU A 132 13.54 -19.23 7.97
C GLU A 132 12.16 -19.90 8.04
N LEU A 133 12.05 -21.09 7.46
CA LEU A 133 10.77 -21.79 7.27
C LEU A 133 10.00 -22.00 8.60
N ASN A 134 10.73 -22.28 9.68
CA ASN A 134 10.18 -22.47 11.03
C ASN A 134 9.60 -21.19 11.66
N LYS A 135 10.02 -20.02 11.17
CA LYS A 135 9.54 -18.71 11.63
C LYS A 135 8.46 -18.11 10.74
N GLN A 136 8.29 -18.63 9.54
CA GLN A 136 7.34 -18.04 8.55
C GLN A 136 5.90 -17.99 9.07
N LEU A 137 5.43 -19.03 9.78
CA LEU A 137 4.08 -19.05 10.35
C LEU A 137 3.89 -17.95 11.41
N ALA A 138 4.86 -17.79 12.31
CA ALA A 138 4.80 -16.75 13.35
C ALA A 138 4.80 -15.34 12.72
N TYR A 139 5.62 -15.12 11.70
CA TYR A 139 5.64 -13.85 10.97
C TYR A 139 4.34 -13.59 10.20
N THR A 140 3.76 -14.62 9.60
CA THR A 140 2.48 -14.50 8.90
C THR A 140 1.37 -14.11 9.87
N ASN A 141 1.30 -14.75 11.04
CA ASN A 141 0.32 -14.41 12.08
C ASN A 141 0.53 -12.98 12.60
N LEU A 142 1.78 -12.57 12.87
CA LEU A 142 2.10 -11.21 13.28
C LEU A 142 1.69 -10.19 12.20
N ARG A 143 1.91 -10.50 10.94
CA ARG A 143 1.50 -9.68 9.80
C ARG A 143 -0.02 -9.51 9.77
N TYR A 144 -0.81 -10.56 9.99
CA TYR A 144 -2.26 -10.44 10.06
C TYR A 144 -2.73 -9.56 11.22
N MET A 145 -2.15 -9.72 12.41
CA MET A 145 -2.48 -8.88 13.57
C MET A 145 -2.16 -7.41 13.32
N VAL A 146 -0.96 -7.12 12.82
CA VAL A 146 -0.53 -5.77 12.48
C VAL A 146 -1.36 -5.21 11.32
N GLY A 147 -1.75 -6.06 10.37
CA GLY A 147 -2.65 -5.72 9.28
C GLY A 147 -4.00 -5.23 9.76
N SER A 148 -4.67 -6.01 10.60
CA SER A 148 -5.99 -5.65 11.17
C SER A 148 -5.93 -4.36 11.99
N LEU A 149 -4.84 -4.16 12.75
CA LEU A 149 -4.61 -2.90 13.46
C LEU A 149 -4.45 -1.72 12.50
N GLY A 150 -3.68 -1.89 11.44
CA GLY A 150 -3.48 -0.88 10.42
C GLY A 150 -4.77 -0.52 9.70
N GLU A 151 -5.59 -1.51 9.36
CA GLU A 151 -6.90 -1.31 8.76
C GLU A 151 -7.84 -0.52 9.67
N ALA A 152 -7.90 -0.85 10.95
CA ALA A 152 -8.72 -0.12 11.93
C ALA A 152 -8.28 1.35 12.05
N ILE A 153 -6.97 1.60 12.17
CA ILE A 153 -6.42 2.97 12.22
C ILE A 153 -6.71 3.71 10.91
N GLY A 154 -6.50 3.08 9.76
CA GLY A 154 -6.73 3.70 8.46
C GLY A 154 -8.19 4.08 8.23
N THR A 155 -9.13 3.21 8.61
CA THR A 155 -10.57 3.46 8.54
C THR A 155 -10.97 4.61 9.47
N PHE A 156 -10.44 4.65 10.68
CA PHE A 156 -10.69 5.74 11.63
C PHE A 156 -10.17 7.08 11.10
N LEU A 157 -8.95 7.13 10.59
CA LEU A 157 -8.37 8.33 9.98
C LEU A 157 -9.16 8.78 8.74
N CYS A 158 -9.64 7.84 7.94
CA CYS A 158 -10.51 8.12 6.80
C CYS A 158 -11.79 8.85 7.25
N GLY A 159 -12.45 8.38 8.31
CA GLY A 159 -13.64 9.02 8.85
C GLY A 159 -13.40 10.45 9.36
N ILE A 160 -12.30 10.67 10.09
CA ILE A 160 -11.92 12.02 10.56
C ILE A 160 -11.66 12.96 9.36
N MET A 161 -10.86 12.53 8.39
CA MET A 161 -10.53 13.36 7.24
C MET A 161 -11.74 13.65 6.36
N TYR A 162 -12.67 12.69 6.24
CA TYR A 162 -13.93 12.92 5.54
C TYR A 162 -14.77 14.01 6.18
N ALA A 163 -14.83 14.06 7.53
CA ALA A 163 -15.55 15.10 8.26
C ALA A 163 -14.95 16.51 8.03
N ILE A 164 -13.64 16.61 7.78
CA ILE A 164 -12.94 17.86 7.46
C ILE A 164 -13.16 18.23 5.98
N GLY A 165 -13.12 17.25 5.10
CA GLY A 165 -13.39 17.41 3.68
C GLY A 165 -12.65 16.39 2.81
N LEU A 166 -13.32 15.95 1.74
CA LEU A 166 -12.81 14.90 0.84
C LEU A 166 -11.40 15.20 0.30
N ARG A 167 -11.10 16.46 0.03
CA ARG A 167 -9.79 16.90 -0.48
C ARG A 167 -8.64 16.51 0.46
N TYR A 168 -8.83 16.65 1.77
CA TYR A 168 -7.80 16.33 2.76
C TYR A 168 -7.48 14.84 2.83
N MET A 169 -8.42 13.98 2.43
CA MET A 169 -8.18 12.54 2.32
C MET A 169 -7.13 12.22 1.24
N PHE A 170 -7.13 12.97 0.12
CA PHE A 170 -6.09 12.82 -0.91
C PHE A 170 -4.71 13.24 -0.38
N GLY A 171 -4.65 14.33 0.39
CA GLY A 171 -3.41 14.77 1.06
C GLY A 171 -2.88 13.72 2.05
N LEU A 172 -3.76 13.14 2.85
CA LEU A 172 -3.39 12.07 3.79
C LEU A 172 -2.90 10.81 3.05
N SER A 173 -3.57 10.41 1.98
CA SER A 173 -3.13 9.28 1.15
C SER A 173 -1.78 9.55 0.48
N ALA A 174 -1.53 10.77 0.00
CA ALA A 174 -0.23 11.17 -0.53
C ALA A 174 0.88 11.08 0.55
N PHE A 175 0.60 11.56 1.75
CA PHE A 175 1.53 11.46 2.89
C PHE A 175 1.90 9.99 3.20
N PHE A 176 0.92 9.10 3.26
CA PHE A 176 1.19 7.68 3.48
C PHE A 176 1.97 7.03 2.34
N MET A 177 1.72 7.42 1.06
CA MET A 177 2.51 6.92 -0.06
C MET A 177 3.97 7.35 0.02
N LEU A 178 4.25 8.57 0.44
CA LEU A 178 5.61 9.05 0.67
C LEU A 178 6.29 8.31 1.82
N THR A 179 5.57 8.07 2.91
CA THR A 179 6.08 7.31 4.06
C THR A 179 6.38 5.86 3.66
N GLN A 180 5.53 5.22 2.87
CA GLN A 180 5.78 3.88 2.33
C GLN A 180 7.01 3.84 1.43
N LEU A 181 7.18 4.84 0.57
CA LEU A 181 8.35 4.95 -0.30
C LEU A 181 9.65 5.01 0.51
N THR A 182 9.70 5.85 1.54
CA THR A 182 10.89 6.00 2.39
C THR A 182 11.20 4.72 3.18
N LEU A 183 10.19 4.08 3.77
CA LEU A 183 10.37 2.82 4.51
C LEU A 183 10.80 1.67 3.58
N ALA A 184 10.23 1.59 2.37
CA ALA A 184 10.61 0.60 1.38
C ALA A 184 12.07 0.77 0.93
N TYR A 185 12.54 2.01 0.73
CA TYR A 185 13.95 2.30 0.45
C TYR A 185 14.86 1.87 1.60
N MET A 186 14.47 2.13 2.84
CA MET A 186 15.22 1.68 4.03
C MET A 186 15.35 0.15 4.07
N LEU A 187 14.27 -0.59 3.78
CA LEU A 187 14.27 -2.05 3.73
C LEU A 187 15.22 -2.60 2.66
N VAL A 188 15.18 -2.04 1.44
CA VAL A 188 16.10 -2.45 0.37
C VAL A 188 17.54 -2.14 0.72
N TYR A 189 17.81 -0.97 1.30
CA TYR A 189 19.15 -0.60 1.75
C TYR A 189 19.67 -1.58 2.81
N GLN A 190 18.86 -1.89 3.83
CA GLN A 190 19.22 -2.85 4.88
C GLN A 190 19.49 -4.25 4.31
N ARG A 191 18.67 -4.71 3.34
CA ARG A 191 18.85 -5.99 2.67
C ARG A 191 20.18 -6.05 1.92
N LYS A 192 20.50 -5.02 1.14
CA LYS A 192 21.77 -4.96 0.39
C LYS A 192 22.98 -4.93 1.31
N LYS A 193 22.91 -4.22 2.43
CA LYS A 193 24.00 -4.17 3.42
C LYS A 193 24.28 -5.54 4.06
N LEU A 194 23.25 -6.38 4.24
CA LEU A 194 23.40 -7.72 4.82
C LEU A 194 23.92 -8.76 3.82
N ASN A 195 23.62 -8.60 2.54
CA ASN A 195 24.11 -9.51 1.49
C ASN A 195 25.55 -9.21 1.04
N ILE A 196 26.13 -8.10 1.47
CA ILE A 196 27.52 -7.73 1.20
C ILE A 196 28.49 -8.32 2.27
N LYS A 197 27.97 -8.99 3.29
CA LYS A 197 28.76 -9.75 4.27
C LYS A 197 28.72 -11.24 3.99
#